data_9dc3daeef2210ff818ee85ea5673285a
#
_entry.id   9dc3daeef2210ff818ee85ea5673285a
#
_cell.length_a   1.000
_cell.length_b   1.000
_cell.length_c   1.000
_cell.angle_alpha   90.00
_cell.angle_beta   90.00
_cell.angle_gamma   90.00
#
_symmetry.space_group_name_H-M   'P 1'
#
loop_
_entity.id
_entity.type
_entity.pdbx_description
1 polymer ?
#
loop_
_entity_poly.entity_id
_entity_poly.type
_entity_poly.pdbx_seq_one_letter_code
_entity_poly.pdbx_strand_id
1 'polypeptide(L)'
;ISFKGYGPSREWRWQFGESGIVDSREQNPLYAYSEPGRYEVLLTTEETQYPVRHTIEVLPQYAENDSTDVLVVIGNDIREHLQAIVDGKPFNVHYNYILKKYLCGNPDIAVTVNNNKKNDFYSYCQGLKIIARRKTLIDEVFVDMGDNLNNECVMQLMVTQHERFSESKK
;
A
#
# COMPACT_ATOMS: atom_id res chain seq x y z
N ILE A 1 -9.42 9.43 -20.53
CA ILE A 1 -9.59 10.89 -20.59
C ILE A 1 -10.84 11.19 -21.41
N SER A 2 -11.67 12.16 -20.98
CA SER A 2 -12.85 12.61 -21.70
C SER A 2 -12.54 13.89 -22.48
N PHE A 3 -12.80 13.88 -23.77
CA PHE A 3 -12.64 15.03 -24.64
C PHE A 3 -14.00 15.61 -24.99
N LYS A 4 -14.06 16.92 -25.23
CA LYS A 4 -15.29 17.61 -25.60
C LYS A 4 -15.05 18.52 -26.80
N GLY A 5 -15.79 18.29 -27.90
CA GLY A 5 -15.79 19.15 -29.05
C GLY A 5 -16.87 20.23 -28.93
N TYR A 6 -16.48 21.47 -29.17
CA TYR A 6 -17.39 22.62 -29.18
C TYR A 6 -17.43 23.25 -30.58
N GLY A 7 -18.62 23.50 -31.10
CA GLY A 7 -18.83 24.15 -32.38
C GLY A 7 -20.05 23.61 -33.10
N PRO A 8 -20.45 24.24 -34.21
CA PRO A 8 -21.63 23.86 -34.99
C PRO A 8 -21.38 22.71 -36.00
N SER A 9 -20.20 22.08 -35.95
CA SER A 9 -19.81 21.03 -36.90
C SER A 9 -20.60 19.73 -36.73
N ARG A 10 -20.82 19.04 -37.87
CA ARG A 10 -21.46 17.72 -37.91
C ARG A 10 -20.45 16.59 -37.97
N GLU A 11 -19.24 16.86 -38.47
CA GLU A 11 -18.16 15.87 -38.54
C GLU A 11 -17.02 16.24 -37.64
N TRP A 12 -16.61 15.30 -36.83
CA TRP A 12 -15.51 15.40 -35.86
C TRP A 12 -14.47 14.34 -36.20
N ARG A 13 -13.21 14.68 -36.18
CA ARG A 13 -12.10 13.76 -36.43
C ARG A 13 -11.01 14.03 -35.38
N TRP A 14 -10.86 13.09 -34.47
CA TRP A 14 -9.89 13.16 -33.42
C TRP A 14 -8.71 12.26 -33.73
N GLN A 15 -7.51 12.74 -33.44
CA GLN A 15 -6.29 11.97 -33.42
C GLN A 15 -5.67 12.20 -32.02
N PHE A 16 -5.41 11.14 -31.28
CA PHE A 16 -4.93 11.25 -29.91
C PHE A 16 -3.41 11.13 -29.78
N GLY A 17 -2.69 10.98 -30.90
CA GLY A 17 -1.24 11.04 -30.96
C GLY A 17 -0.51 9.71 -30.76
N GLU A 18 -1.22 8.60 -30.57
CA GLU A 18 -0.61 7.25 -30.52
C GLU A 18 -0.57 6.57 -31.90
N SER A 19 -1.64 6.64 -32.64
CA SER A 19 -1.84 5.86 -33.89
C SER A 19 -1.44 6.58 -35.18
N GLY A 20 -1.42 7.93 -35.15
CA GLY A 20 -1.24 8.75 -36.36
C GLY A 20 -2.40 8.74 -37.34
N ILE A 21 -3.51 8.08 -37.01
CA ILE A 21 -4.74 8.01 -37.80
C ILE A 21 -5.91 8.65 -37.03
N VAL A 22 -7.10 8.73 -37.64
CA VAL A 22 -8.31 9.18 -36.95
C VAL A 22 -8.77 8.08 -35.98
N ASP A 23 -8.68 8.39 -34.69
CA ASP A 23 -9.01 7.45 -33.60
C ASP A 23 -10.50 7.51 -33.23
N SER A 24 -11.14 8.68 -33.34
CA SER A 24 -12.58 8.84 -33.06
C SER A 24 -13.24 9.88 -33.97
N ARG A 25 -14.54 9.68 -34.21
CA ARG A 25 -15.41 10.61 -34.94
C ARG A 25 -16.59 11.15 -34.12
N GLU A 26 -16.57 10.85 -32.83
CA GLU A 26 -17.58 11.34 -31.90
C GLU A 26 -17.31 12.79 -31.50
N GLN A 27 -18.36 13.57 -31.20
CA GLN A 27 -18.18 14.91 -30.66
C GLN A 27 -17.46 14.92 -29.31
N ASN A 28 -17.79 13.97 -28.45
CA ASN A 28 -17.28 13.88 -27.08
C ASN A 28 -16.70 12.47 -26.82
N PRO A 29 -15.52 12.15 -27.36
CA PRO A 29 -14.96 10.82 -27.21
C PRO A 29 -14.33 10.60 -25.86
N LEU A 30 -14.27 9.32 -25.46
CA LEU A 30 -13.45 8.82 -24.38
C LEU A 30 -12.23 8.11 -24.98
N TYR A 31 -11.04 8.43 -24.51
CA TYR A 31 -9.82 7.78 -24.94
C TYR A 31 -8.92 7.40 -23.75
N ALA A 32 -8.34 6.21 -23.80
CA ALA A 32 -7.40 5.71 -22.82
C ALA A 32 -6.03 5.55 -23.47
N TYR A 33 -5.03 6.23 -22.95
CA TYR A 33 -3.63 6.08 -23.38
C TYR A 33 -3.03 4.83 -22.76
N SER A 34 -2.25 4.10 -23.55
CA SER A 34 -1.61 2.86 -23.12
C SER A 34 -0.35 3.09 -22.28
N GLU A 35 0.34 4.20 -22.51
CA GLU A 35 1.57 4.53 -21.80
C GLU A 35 1.57 5.98 -21.29
N PRO A 36 2.33 6.29 -20.22
CA PRO A 36 2.59 7.66 -19.81
C PRO A 36 3.40 8.40 -20.86
N GLY A 37 3.10 9.68 -21.06
CA GLY A 37 3.83 10.46 -22.05
C GLY A 37 3.16 11.79 -22.38
N ARG A 38 3.76 12.52 -23.30
CA ARG A 38 3.16 13.71 -23.89
C ARG A 38 2.58 13.38 -25.24
N TYR A 39 1.31 13.68 -25.41
CA TYR A 39 0.57 13.41 -26.63
C TYR A 39 0.02 14.70 -27.22
N GLU A 40 0.13 14.86 -28.55
CA GLU A 40 -0.49 15.95 -29.25
C GLU A 40 -1.84 15.48 -29.78
N VAL A 41 -2.91 16.01 -29.22
CA VAL A 41 -4.28 15.74 -29.67
C VAL A 41 -4.66 16.72 -30.76
N LEU A 42 -5.11 16.19 -31.88
CA LEU A 42 -5.58 16.95 -33.01
C LEU A 42 -7.09 16.77 -33.19
N LEU A 43 -7.79 17.90 -33.33
CA LEU A 43 -9.19 17.91 -33.70
C LEU A 43 -9.35 18.61 -35.05
N THR A 44 -9.94 17.91 -36.01
CA THR A 44 -10.32 18.46 -37.32
C THR A 44 -11.83 18.33 -37.48
N THR A 45 -12.46 19.36 -37.98
CA THR A 45 -13.87 19.35 -38.31
C THR A 45 -14.05 19.77 -39.80
N GLU A 46 -15.24 19.58 -40.38
CA GLU A 46 -15.53 20.04 -41.73
C GLU A 46 -15.40 21.55 -41.90
N GLU A 47 -15.52 22.32 -40.80
CA GLU A 47 -15.46 23.78 -40.82
C GLU A 47 -14.08 24.33 -40.53
N THR A 48 -13.15 23.52 -40.04
CA THR A 48 -11.79 23.97 -39.69
C THR A 48 -10.84 23.78 -40.89
N GLN A 49 -10.19 24.87 -41.30
CA GLN A 49 -9.15 24.82 -42.33
C GLN A 49 -7.86 24.17 -41.81
N TYR A 50 -7.59 24.27 -40.51
CA TYR A 50 -6.43 23.70 -39.82
C TYR A 50 -6.86 22.93 -38.60
N PRO A 51 -6.14 21.84 -38.24
CA PRO A 51 -6.41 21.11 -36.99
C PRO A 51 -6.21 21.98 -35.75
N VAL A 52 -7.14 21.89 -34.81
CA VAL A 52 -6.94 22.42 -33.47
C VAL A 52 -6.01 21.46 -32.75
N ARG A 53 -4.93 21.97 -32.16
CA ARG A 53 -3.92 21.18 -31.45
C ARG A 53 -3.99 21.43 -29.96
N HIS A 54 -3.90 20.36 -29.18
CA HIS A 54 -3.80 20.43 -27.72
C HIS A 54 -2.81 19.38 -27.25
N THR A 55 -1.84 19.80 -26.46
CA THR A 55 -0.88 18.88 -25.85
C THR A 55 -1.40 18.46 -24.50
N ILE A 56 -1.45 17.16 -24.26
CA ILE A 56 -1.77 16.59 -22.94
C ILE A 56 -0.58 15.82 -22.42
N GLU A 57 -0.43 15.77 -21.11
CA GLU A 57 0.54 14.97 -20.41
C GLU A 57 -0.18 13.88 -19.63
N VAL A 58 0.06 12.63 -20.03
CA VAL A 58 -0.41 11.45 -19.31
C VAL A 58 0.68 11.09 -18.33
N LEU A 59 0.41 11.35 -17.08
CA LEU A 59 1.35 10.97 -16.00
C LEU A 59 1.42 9.47 -15.88
N PRO A 60 2.60 8.91 -15.49
CA PRO A 60 2.66 7.53 -15.09
C PRO A 60 1.55 7.30 -14.08
N GLN A 61 0.73 6.30 -14.31
CA GLN A 61 -0.08 5.78 -13.23
C GLN A 61 0.95 5.30 -12.20
N TYR A 62 1.18 6.12 -11.16
CA TYR A 62 1.71 5.55 -9.95
C TYR A 62 0.73 4.42 -9.66
N ALA A 63 1.16 3.17 -9.86
CA ALA A 63 0.71 2.15 -8.97
C ALA A 63 1.00 2.81 -7.60
N GLU A 64 -0.03 3.25 -6.90
CA GLU A 64 0.01 3.19 -5.47
C GLU A 64 0.40 1.74 -5.26
N ASN A 65 1.70 1.48 -5.13
CA ASN A 65 2.18 0.33 -4.41
C ASN A 65 1.48 0.57 -3.09
N ASP A 66 0.42 -0.17 -2.92
CA ASP A 66 -0.48 -0.01 -1.81
C ASP A 66 0.44 -0.11 -0.60
N SER A 67 0.88 1.05 -0.08
CA SER A 67 1.73 1.12 1.11
C SER A 67 1.06 0.35 2.22
N THR A 68 -0.26 0.27 2.14
CA THR A 68 -1.15 -0.56 2.94
C THR A 68 -0.84 -2.04 2.79
N ASP A 69 -0.64 -2.55 1.58
CA ASP A 69 -0.35 -3.97 1.36
C ASP A 69 1.03 -4.36 1.91
N VAL A 70 2.03 -3.52 1.73
CA VAL A 70 3.39 -3.78 2.26
C VAL A 70 3.38 -3.76 3.79
N LEU A 71 2.73 -2.79 4.42
CA LEU A 71 2.62 -2.71 5.87
C LEU A 71 1.84 -3.89 6.45
N VAL A 72 0.78 -4.33 5.76
CA VAL A 72 0.01 -5.52 6.13
C VAL A 72 0.86 -6.79 6.04
N VAL A 73 1.66 -6.95 4.98
CA VAL A 73 2.58 -8.09 4.83
C VAL A 73 3.60 -8.11 5.96
N ILE A 74 4.22 -6.96 6.28
CA ILE A 74 5.17 -6.83 7.37
C ILE A 74 4.49 -7.16 8.71
N GLY A 75 3.31 -6.60 8.96
CA GLY A 75 2.54 -6.85 10.18
C GLY A 75 2.20 -8.34 10.36
N ASN A 76 1.78 -9.02 9.30
CA ASN A 76 1.48 -10.44 9.33
C ASN A 76 2.73 -11.30 9.61
N ASP A 77 3.87 -10.99 8.99
CA ASP A 77 5.12 -11.73 9.22
C ASP A 77 5.59 -11.55 10.69
N ILE A 78 5.53 -10.30 11.21
CA ILE A 78 5.83 -10.04 12.62
C ILE A 78 4.86 -10.82 13.54
N ARG A 79 3.55 -10.82 13.24
CA ARG A 79 2.53 -11.54 13.98
C ARG A 79 2.83 -13.02 14.09
N GLU A 80 3.22 -13.66 12.98
CA GLU A 80 3.57 -15.08 12.96
C GLU A 80 4.77 -15.40 13.86
N HIS A 81 5.78 -14.56 13.82
CA HIS A 81 6.96 -14.73 14.66
C HIS A 81 6.67 -14.47 16.16
N LEU A 82 5.85 -13.47 16.49
CA LEU A 82 5.40 -13.23 17.86
C LEU A 82 4.55 -14.40 18.37
N GLN A 83 3.64 -14.92 17.54
CA GLN A 83 2.83 -16.09 17.88
C GLN A 83 3.71 -17.32 18.11
N ALA A 84 4.76 -17.51 17.34
CA ALA A 84 5.71 -18.59 17.54
C ALA A 84 6.42 -18.52 18.92
N ILE A 85 6.73 -17.30 19.41
CA ILE A 85 7.25 -17.08 20.75
C ILE A 85 6.22 -17.52 21.82
N VAL A 86 4.96 -17.11 21.67
CA VAL A 86 3.86 -17.52 22.54
C VAL A 86 3.71 -19.04 22.58
N ASP A 87 3.80 -19.68 21.41
CA ASP A 87 3.64 -21.14 21.27
C ASP A 87 4.86 -21.94 21.79
N GLY A 88 5.89 -21.24 22.28
CA GLY A 88 7.06 -21.83 22.92
C GLY A 88 8.15 -22.28 21.95
N LYS A 89 8.13 -21.76 20.72
CA LYS A 89 9.25 -21.93 19.77
C LYS A 89 10.50 -21.17 20.26
N PRO A 90 11.70 -21.45 19.70
CA PRO A 90 12.95 -20.87 20.15
C PRO A 90 12.93 -19.32 20.12
N PHE A 91 12.93 -18.68 21.27
CA PHE A 91 12.81 -17.24 21.44
C PHE A 91 13.81 -16.46 20.58
N ASN A 92 15.10 -16.80 20.67
CA ASN A 92 16.16 -16.05 20.00
C ASN A 92 16.02 -16.06 18.47
N VAL A 93 15.45 -17.11 17.89
CA VAL A 93 15.24 -17.23 16.44
C VAL A 93 14.22 -16.20 15.99
N HIS A 94 13.05 -16.20 16.62
CA HIS A 94 11.93 -15.34 16.21
C HIS A 94 12.16 -13.88 16.63
N TYR A 95 12.66 -13.64 17.84
CA TYR A 95 13.01 -12.31 18.32
C TYR A 95 14.05 -11.63 17.43
N ASN A 96 15.18 -12.29 17.17
CA ASN A 96 16.25 -11.72 16.35
C ASN A 96 15.85 -11.55 14.89
N TYR A 97 14.96 -12.38 14.38
CA TYR A 97 14.42 -12.22 13.02
C TYR A 97 13.68 -10.90 12.91
N ILE A 98 12.72 -10.62 13.78
CA ILE A 98 11.98 -9.36 13.78
C ILE A 98 12.93 -8.19 13.98
N LEU A 99 13.81 -8.27 15.01
CA LEU A 99 14.73 -7.21 15.37
C LEU A 99 15.63 -6.78 14.22
N LYS A 100 16.21 -7.74 13.49
CA LYS A 100 17.14 -7.47 12.39
C LYS A 100 16.44 -7.09 11.09
N LYS A 101 15.35 -7.76 10.77
CA LYS A 101 14.67 -7.59 9.48
C LYS A 101 13.82 -6.33 9.43
N TYR A 102 13.14 -5.99 10.53
CA TYR A 102 12.15 -4.92 10.53
C TYR A 102 12.47 -3.75 11.45
N LEU A 103 13.18 -3.97 12.56
CA LEU A 103 13.43 -2.93 13.57
C LEU A 103 14.84 -2.33 13.49
N CYS A 104 15.61 -2.67 12.44
CA CYS A 104 16.99 -2.20 12.26
C CYS A 104 17.89 -2.40 13.50
N GLY A 105 17.64 -3.44 14.26
CA GLY A 105 18.40 -3.76 15.48
C GLY A 105 18.01 -2.93 16.71
N ASN A 106 16.95 -2.12 16.66
CA ASN A 106 16.49 -1.33 17.79
C ASN A 106 15.47 -2.11 18.66
N PRO A 107 15.83 -2.56 19.88
CA PRO A 107 14.92 -3.29 20.76
C PRO A 107 13.95 -2.39 21.54
N ASP A 108 14.19 -1.07 21.54
CA ASP A 108 13.48 -0.11 22.40
C ASP A 108 12.29 0.54 21.68
N ILE A 109 11.91 0.05 20.49
CA ILE A 109 10.74 0.59 19.81
C ILE A 109 9.47 0.40 20.64
N ALA A 110 8.55 1.36 20.53
CA ALA A 110 7.29 1.34 21.25
C ALA A 110 6.38 0.22 20.74
N VAL A 111 5.87 -0.60 21.66
CA VAL A 111 4.82 -1.59 21.39
C VAL A 111 3.59 -1.24 22.21
N THR A 112 2.50 -0.93 21.52
CA THR A 112 1.19 -0.66 22.14
C THR A 112 0.30 -1.89 22.00
N VAL A 113 -0.14 -2.45 23.13
CA VAL A 113 -0.98 -3.65 23.17
C VAL A 113 -2.41 -3.26 23.50
N ASN A 114 -3.37 -3.70 22.67
CA ASN A 114 -4.81 -3.47 22.82
C ASN A 114 -5.15 -1.99 23.05
N ASN A 115 -4.45 -1.08 22.36
CA ASN A 115 -4.60 0.38 22.42
C ASN A 115 -4.42 1.01 23.82
N ASN A 116 -3.91 0.26 24.79
CA ASN A 116 -3.81 0.73 26.18
C ASN A 116 -2.42 0.54 26.78
N LYS A 117 -1.83 -0.63 26.66
CA LYS A 117 -0.61 -0.99 27.35
C LYS A 117 0.61 -0.71 26.49
N LYS A 118 1.49 0.18 26.97
CA LYS A 118 2.74 0.52 26.27
C LYS A 118 3.91 -0.24 26.89
N ASN A 119 4.75 -0.82 26.04
CA ASN A 119 6.00 -1.50 26.38
C ASN A 119 7.06 -1.14 25.33
N ASP A 120 8.33 -1.47 25.60
CA ASP A 120 9.33 -1.64 24.56
C ASP A 120 9.25 -3.06 23.94
N PHE A 121 9.82 -3.24 22.77
CA PHE A 121 9.74 -4.51 22.04
C PHE A 121 10.38 -5.67 22.80
N TYR A 122 11.52 -5.43 23.46
CA TYR A 122 12.20 -6.48 24.24
C TYR A 122 11.34 -6.95 25.40
N SER A 123 10.86 -6.01 26.24
CA SER A 123 10.02 -6.32 27.39
C SER A 123 8.71 -7.00 26.97
N TYR A 124 8.11 -6.57 25.86
CA TYR A 124 6.92 -7.20 25.33
C TYR A 124 7.18 -8.67 24.95
N CYS A 125 8.24 -8.95 24.18
CA CYS A 125 8.60 -10.31 23.79
C CYS A 125 8.96 -11.22 24.99
N GLN A 126 9.61 -10.67 26.01
CA GLN A 126 9.86 -11.40 27.25
C GLN A 126 8.55 -11.74 27.97
N GLY A 127 7.61 -10.81 28.01
CA GLY A 127 6.26 -11.04 28.54
C GLY A 127 5.55 -12.18 27.81
N LEU A 128 5.62 -12.22 26.48
CA LEU A 128 5.03 -13.29 25.67
C LEU A 128 5.66 -14.66 26.00
N LYS A 129 6.98 -14.70 26.16
CA LYS A 129 7.71 -15.93 26.47
C LYS A 129 7.38 -16.51 27.87
N ILE A 130 7.24 -15.63 28.87
CA ILE A 130 7.15 -16.03 30.27
C ILE A 130 5.71 -16.13 30.74
N ILE A 131 4.93 -15.03 30.55
CA ILE A 131 3.58 -14.86 31.12
C ILE A 131 2.53 -15.41 30.19
N ALA A 132 2.62 -15.06 28.92
CA ALA A 132 1.60 -15.36 27.92
C ALA A 132 1.79 -16.72 27.23
N ARG A 133 2.80 -17.49 27.63
CA ARG A 133 3.19 -18.75 26.99
C ARG A 133 1.98 -19.70 26.83
N ARG A 134 1.65 -20.00 25.55
CA ARG A 134 0.52 -20.87 25.13
C ARG A 134 -0.88 -20.40 25.57
N LYS A 135 -0.99 -19.21 26.15
CA LYS A 135 -2.25 -18.67 26.68
C LYS A 135 -2.79 -17.51 25.87
N THR A 136 -1.97 -16.93 24.99
CA THR A 136 -2.34 -15.75 24.22
C THR A 136 -2.43 -16.09 22.75
N LEU A 137 -3.39 -15.48 22.05
CA LEU A 137 -3.47 -15.42 20.61
C LEU A 137 -3.21 -13.99 20.17
N ILE A 138 -2.31 -13.83 19.21
CA ILE A 138 -2.03 -12.53 18.59
C ILE A 138 -2.89 -12.43 17.34
N ASP A 139 -3.85 -11.51 17.36
CA ASP A 139 -4.84 -11.36 16.30
C ASP A 139 -4.26 -10.57 15.14
N GLU A 140 -3.74 -9.37 15.44
CA GLU A 140 -3.26 -8.43 14.44
C GLU A 140 -2.02 -7.68 14.95
N VAL A 141 -1.16 -7.31 14.00
CA VAL A 141 -0.02 -6.42 14.24
C VAL A 141 -0.03 -5.35 13.17
N PHE A 142 -0.22 -4.11 13.58
CA PHE A 142 -0.03 -2.94 12.74
C PHE A 142 1.36 -2.37 12.96
N VAL A 143 1.99 -1.96 11.88
CA VAL A 143 3.33 -1.37 11.89
C VAL A 143 3.25 0.10 11.48
N ASP A 144 4.06 0.92 12.13
CA ASP A 144 4.24 2.32 11.77
C ASP A 144 5.73 2.55 11.47
N MET A 145 6.01 3.07 10.28
CA MET A 145 7.37 3.36 9.81
C MET A 145 7.75 4.84 9.98
N GLY A 146 6.86 5.65 10.58
CA GLY A 146 7.06 7.09 10.76
C GLY A 146 6.98 7.89 9.45
N ASP A 147 7.09 9.21 9.58
CA ASP A 147 6.89 10.16 8.48
C ASP A 147 8.04 10.23 7.45
N ASN A 148 9.13 9.52 7.66
CA ASN A 148 10.27 9.52 6.76
C ASN A 148 10.09 8.46 5.67
N LEU A 149 9.74 8.88 4.48
CA LEU A 149 9.64 8.05 3.26
C LEU A 149 10.89 7.22 2.91
N ASN A 150 12.02 7.49 3.56
CA ASN A 150 13.28 6.74 3.42
C ASN A 150 13.55 5.79 4.59
N ASN A 151 12.61 5.63 5.52
CA ASN A 151 12.81 4.79 6.71
C ASN A 151 12.40 3.35 6.37
N GLU A 152 13.36 2.48 6.20
CA GLU A 152 13.13 1.03 5.98
C GLU A 152 12.79 0.30 7.28
N CYS A 153 12.76 1.01 8.43
CA CYS A 153 12.62 0.44 9.76
C CYS A 153 11.25 0.75 10.37
N VAL A 154 10.66 -0.23 11.01
CA VAL A 154 9.47 -0.06 11.83
C VAL A 154 9.82 0.73 13.09
N MET A 155 9.07 1.80 13.35
CA MET A 155 9.28 2.71 14.49
C MET A 155 8.33 2.42 15.65
N GLN A 156 7.17 1.83 15.36
CA GLN A 156 6.18 1.46 16.38
C GLN A 156 5.39 0.23 15.93
N LEU A 157 5.01 -0.58 16.90
CA LEU A 157 4.09 -1.71 16.74
C LEU A 157 2.80 -1.48 17.54
N MET A 158 1.67 -1.77 16.93
CA MET A 158 0.38 -1.86 17.61
C MET A 158 -0.10 -3.30 17.49
N VAL A 159 -0.27 -3.96 18.63
CA VAL A 159 -0.60 -5.39 18.70
C VAL A 159 -1.97 -5.56 19.33
N THR A 160 -2.84 -6.28 18.65
CA THR A 160 -4.12 -6.75 19.19
C THR A 160 -3.99 -8.21 19.57
N GLN A 161 -4.33 -8.55 20.81
CA GLN A 161 -4.20 -9.91 21.33
C GLN A 161 -5.27 -10.22 22.37
N HIS A 162 -5.62 -11.49 22.52
CA HIS A 162 -6.52 -11.96 23.56
C HIS A 162 -6.05 -13.29 24.17
N GLU A 163 -6.64 -13.67 25.31
CA GLU A 163 -6.35 -14.95 25.92
C GLU A 163 -7.09 -16.08 25.19
N ARG A 164 -6.38 -17.18 24.93
CA ARG A 164 -7.02 -18.41 24.43
C ARG A 164 -7.94 -18.97 25.51
N PHE A 165 -9.21 -19.16 25.21
CA PHE A 165 -10.10 -19.88 26.09
C PHE A 165 -9.58 -21.33 26.24
N SER A 166 -9.19 -21.71 27.46
CA SER A 166 -8.97 -23.10 27.78
C SER A 166 -10.35 -23.78 27.86
N GLU A 167 -10.72 -24.59 26.87
CA GLU A 167 -11.79 -25.55 27.08
C GLU A 167 -11.41 -26.42 28.28
N SER A 168 -12.06 -26.17 29.41
CA SER A 168 -11.99 -27.05 30.56
C SER A 168 -12.54 -28.40 30.12
N LYS A 169 -11.67 -29.38 29.92
CA LYS A 169 -12.09 -30.78 29.83
C LYS A 169 -12.82 -31.11 31.12
N LYS A 170 -14.17 -31.25 31.01
CA LYS A 170 -14.96 -31.98 32.01
C LYS A 170 -14.69 -33.46 31.87
#